data_07ce139a73879d71f36bd1b2933875e0
#
_entry.id   07ce139a73879d71f36bd1b2933875e0
#
_cell.length_a   1.000
_cell.length_b   1.000
_cell.length_c   1.000
_cell.angle_alpha   90.00
_cell.angle_beta   90.00
_cell.angle_gamma   90.00
#
_symmetry.space_group_name_H-M   'P 1'
#
loop_
_entity.id
_entity.type
_entity.pdbx_description
1 polymer ?
#
loop_
_entity_poly.entity_id
_entity_poly.type
_entity_poly.pdbx_seq_one_letter_code
_entity_poly.pdbx_strand_id
1 'polypeptide(L)'
;IFRKLVDILDISGAMLVADALHCQKESAAKVVAEGGDYLFVVKENQPTLHDEIEMYFQNEETESHSQTEKNGGRIEKRTAFVSTDIDWLTGKKDWKSLTVIGAIHTEFLKGESKSSEWHYYISSRKMTAQELLRHARLEWAVESMHWLLDVHFLEDKTKVWDMNVQQNLNIMRKIALNLARIYKDRYVPRTSISGVLKRNLYNISNLANFINNYVALIDVTV
;
A
#
# COMPACT_ATOMS: atom_id res chain seq x y z
N ILE A 1 -3.23 -17.11 -4.89
CA ILE A 1 -4.09 -16.03 -5.40
C ILE A 1 -3.26 -14.98 -6.13
N PHE A 2 -2.20 -14.41 -5.53
CA PHE A 2 -1.36 -13.36 -6.13
C PHE A 2 -0.89 -13.70 -7.56
N ARG A 3 -0.24 -14.85 -7.77
CA ARG A 3 0.25 -15.27 -9.09
C ARG A 3 -0.85 -15.41 -10.15
N LYS A 4 -2.06 -15.83 -9.75
CA LYS A 4 -3.22 -15.88 -10.64
C LYS A 4 -3.74 -14.50 -11.04
N LEU A 5 -3.62 -13.51 -10.15
CA LEU A 5 -3.96 -12.12 -10.50
C LEU A 5 -2.97 -11.55 -11.51
N VAL A 6 -1.68 -11.87 -11.34
CA VAL A 6 -0.63 -11.48 -12.30
C VAL A 6 -0.86 -12.09 -13.69
N ASP A 7 -1.48 -13.28 -13.78
CA ASP A 7 -1.85 -13.91 -15.06
C ASP A 7 -3.01 -13.19 -15.81
N ILE A 8 -3.84 -12.45 -15.08
CA ILE A 8 -5.07 -11.85 -15.61
C ILE A 8 -4.89 -10.37 -15.92
N LEU A 9 -4.02 -9.69 -15.18
CA LEU A 9 -3.80 -8.26 -15.28
C LEU A 9 -2.69 -7.95 -16.28
N ASP A 10 -2.88 -6.94 -17.10
CA ASP A 10 -1.77 -6.33 -17.84
C ASP A 10 -0.95 -5.49 -16.86
N ILE A 11 0.22 -6.02 -16.48
CA ILE A 11 1.14 -5.38 -15.53
C ILE A 11 2.39 -4.85 -16.21
N SER A 12 2.41 -4.80 -17.54
CA SER A 12 3.56 -4.33 -18.31
C SER A 12 3.96 -2.90 -17.89
N GLY A 13 5.21 -2.73 -17.44
CA GLY A 13 5.74 -1.47 -16.93
C GLY A 13 5.20 -1.02 -15.56
N ALA A 14 4.28 -1.78 -14.95
CA ALA A 14 3.73 -1.47 -13.63
C ALA A 14 4.69 -1.90 -12.51
N MET A 15 4.64 -1.18 -11.36
CA MET A 15 5.26 -1.58 -10.11
C MET A 15 4.23 -2.27 -9.22
N LEU A 16 4.42 -3.55 -8.93
CA LEU A 16 3.61 -4.31 -7.99
C LEU A 16 4.22 -4.23 -6.60
N VAL A 17 3.51 -3.56 -5.70
CA VAL A 17 3.87 -3.53 -4.28
C VAL A 17 3.09 -4.59 -3.54
N ALA A 18 3.76 -5.43 -2.76
CA ALA A 18 3.10 -6.52 -2.04
C ALA A 18 3.76 -6.82 -0.70
N ASP A 19 2.92 -7.24 0.27
CA ASP A 19 3.32 -7.63 1.61
C ASP A 19 4.21 -8.89 1.59
N ALA A 20 4.88 -9.14 2.70
CA ALA A 20 5.82 -10.24 2.92
C ALA A 20 5.26 -11.62 2.58
N LEU A 21 3.94 -11.86 2.72
CA LEU A 21 3.30 -13.09 2.28
C LEU A 21 3.60 -13.43 0.80
N HIS A 22 3.76 -12.40 -0.02
CA HIS A 22 4.01 -12.52 -1.46
C HIS A 22 5.49 -12.39 -1.83
N CYS A 23 6.37 -12.10 -0.86
CA CYS A 23 7.81 -12.06 -1.01
C CYS A 23 8.35 -13.50 -1.19
N GLN A 24 8.18 -14.02 -2.40
CA GLN A 24 8.58 -15.36 -2.81
C GLN A 24 9.32 -15.30 -4.14
N LYS A 25 10.34 -16.14 -4.33
CA LYS A 25 11.16 -16.17 -5.54
C LYS A 25 10.34 -16.42 -6.81
N GLU A 26 9.33 -17.28 -6.72
CA GLU A 26 8.41 -17.57 -7.82
C GLU A 26 7.47 -16.39 -8.14
N SER A 27 7.11 -15.60 -7.12
CA SER A 27 6.32 -14.39 -7.32
C SER A 27 7.13 -13.32 -8.04
N ALA A 28 8.38 -13.12 -7.65
CA ALA A 28 9.31 -12.20 -8.32
C ALA A 28 9.54 -12.61 -9.79
N ALA A 29 9.79 -13.90 -10.03
CA ALA A 29 9.99 -14.43 -11.38
C ALA A 29 8.73 -14.23 -12.25
N LYS A 30 7.55 -14.46 -11.69
CA LYS A 30 6.27 -14.30 -12.40
C LYS A 30 6.00 -12.84 -12.78
N VAL A 31 6.18 -11.89 -11.85
CA VAL A 31 5.98 -10.46 -12.13
C VAL A 31 6.90 -9.98 -13.24
N VAL A 32 8.18 -10.36 -13.18
CA VAL A 32 9.16 -9.96 -14.20
C VAL A 32 8.86 -10.62 -15.55
N ALA A 33 8.37 -11.86 -15.58
CA ALA A 33 8.01 -12.57 -16.80
C ALA A 33 6.85 -11.89 -17.55
N GLU A 34 5.91 -11.26 -16.82
CA GLU A 34 4.78 -10.49 -17.36
C GLU A 34 5.13 -9.01 -17.63
N GLY A 35 6.42 -8.65 -17.60
CA GLY A 35 6.90 -7.31 -17.92
C GLY A 35 6.68 -6.25 -16.84
N GLY A 36 6.29 -6.67 -15.64
CA GLY A 36 6.17 -5.78 -14.46
C GLY A 36 7.43 -5.74 -13.62
N ASP A 37 7.44 -4.81 -12.68
CA ASP A 37 8.43 -4.71 -11.61
C ASP A 37 7.79 -5.04 -10.25
N TYR A 38 8.59 -5.50 -9.31
CA TYR A 38 8.12 -5.76 -7.96
C TYR A 38 8.81 -4.86 -6.92
N LEU A 39 8.08 -4.55 -5.85
CA LEU A 39 8.58 -4.06 -4.57
C LEU A 39 7.93 -4.91 -3.48
N PHE A 40 8.70 -5.79 -2.87
CA PHE A 40 8.21 -6.71 -1.83
C PHE A 40 8.74 -6.33 -0.47
N VAL A 41 7.85 -6.39 0.53
CA VAL A 41 8.23 -6.29 1.94
C VAL A 41 8.95 -7.58 2.34
N VAL A 42 10.10 -7.44 3.00
CA VAL A 42 10.88 -8.56 3.55
C VAL A 42 10.65 -8.65 5.04
N LYS A 43 10.23 -9.82 5.50
CA LYS A 43 10.04 -10.14 6.93
C LYS A 43 10.68 -11.50 7.24
N GLU A 44 10.43 -12.02 8.41
CA GLU A 44 10.96 -13.29 8.93
C GLU A 44 10.61 -14.54 8.07
N ASN A 45 9.67 -14.43 7.12
CA ASN A 45 9.41 -15.50 6.14
C ASN A 45 10.55 -15.69 5.15
N GLN A 46 11.50 -14.75 5.07
CA GLN A 46 12.76 -14.81 4.33
C GLN A 46 13.91 -14.44 5.31
N PRO A 47 14.23 -15.31 6.30
CA PRO A 47 15.04 -14.91 7.46
C PRO A 47 16.44 -14.46 7.06
N THR A 48 17.15 -15.22 6.22
CA THR A 48 18.52 -14.87 5.79
C THR A 48 18.53 -13.51 5.06
N LEU A 49 17.58 -13.30 4.14
CA LEU A 49 17.48 -12.04 3.39
C LEU A 49 17.15 -10.86 4.32
N HIS A 50 16.25 -11.08 5.29
CA HIS A 50 15.89 -10.08 6.28
C HIS A 50 17.09 -9.66 7.12
N ASP A 51 17.78 -10.62 7.72
CA ASP A 51 18.91 -10.37 8.61
C ASP A 51 20.08 -9.70 7.89
N GLU A 52 20.34 -10.11 6.64
CA GLU A 52 21.37 -9.50 5.80
C GLU A 52 21.05 -8.03 5.48
N ILE A 53 19.80 -7.72 5.09
CA ILE A 53 19.38 -6.36 4.78
C ILE A 53 19.37 -5.49 6.05
N GLU A 54 18.89 -6.02 7.17
CA GLU A 54 18.92 -5.33 8.46
C GLU A 54 20.33 -4.95 8.86
N MET A 55 21.25 -5.92 8.84
CA MET A 55 22.66 -5.70 9.18
C MET A 55 23.31 -4.65 8.27
N TYR A 56 22.99 -4.68 6.98
CA TYR A 56 23.53 -3.72 6.01
C TYR A 56 23.10 -2.29 6.36
N PHE A 57 21.82 -2.02 6.53
CA PHE A 57 21.33 -0.67 6.82
C PHE A 57 21.62 -0.16 8.24
N GLN A 58 22.04 -1.04 9.15
CA GLN A 58 22.55 -0.64 10.47
C GLN A 58 24.01 -0.19 10.44
N ASN A 59 24.81 -0.61 9.45
CA ASN A 59 26.25 -0.40 9.41
C ASN A 59 26.73 0.48 8.27
N GLU A 60 25.95 0.60 7.19
CA GLU A 60 26.36 1.29 5.97
C GLU A 60 25.63 2.63 5.78
N GLU A 61 26.36 3.66 5.40
CA GLU A 61 25.76 4.92 4.95
C GLU A 61 25.25 4.77 3.52
N THR A 62 23.97 5.07 3.31
CA THR A 62 23.32 4.93 2.02
C THR A 62 22.52 6.16 1.63
N GLU A 63 22.08 6.23 0.37
CA GLU A 63 21.13 7.25 -0.05
C GLU A 63 19.88 7.22 0.85
N SER A 64 19.49 8.38 1.37
CA SER A 64 18.34 8.48 2.26
C SER A 64 17.43 9.65 1.93
N HIS A 65 16.15 9.52 2.27
CA HIS A 65 15.15 10.58 2.18
C HIS A 65 14.23 10.54 3.39
N SER A 66 14.02 11.70 4.05
CA SER A 66 13.18 11.79 5.25
C SER A 66 11.95 12.65 5.00
N GLN A 67 10.81 12.21 5.54
CA GLN A 67 9.57 12.95 5.56
C GLN A 67 8.96 12.94 6.97
N THR A 68 8.48 14.10 7.42
CA THR A 68 7.84 14.23 8.73
C THR A 68 6.38 14.64 8.54
N GLU A 69 5.47 13.95 9.22
CA GLU A 69 4.04 14.22 9.19
C GLU A 69 3.50 14.37 10.61
N LYS A 70 2.50 15.23 10.77
CA LYS A 70 1.76 15.38 12.02
C LYS A 70 0.33 14.89 11.83
N ASN A 71 -0.02 13.84 12.56
CA ASN A 71 -1.33 13.22 12.46
C ASN A 71 -1.95 13.03 13.85
N GLY A 72 -3.05 13.72 14.13
CA GLY A 72 -3.80 13.55 15.39
C GLY A 72 -3.00 13.75 16.68
N GLY A 73 -2.01 14.67 16.69
CA GLY A 73 -1.14 14.91 17.85
C GLY A 73 0.07 13.96 17.94
N ARG A 74 0.23 13.02 17.02
CA ARG A 74 1.41 12.19 16.82
C ARG A 74 2.27 12.77 15.71
N ILE A 75 3.57 12.86 15.91
CA ILE A 75 4.56 13.17 14.89
C ILE A 75 5.15 11.86 14.41
N GLU A 76 5.17 11.68 13.11
CA GLU A 76 5.76 10.52 12.45
C GLU A 76 6.85 10.99 11.52
N LYS A 77 8.10 10.57 11.80
CA LYS A 77 9.23 10.81 10.91
C LYS A 77 9.59 9.49 10.25
N ARG A 78 9.51 9.46 8.92
CA ARG A 78 9.91 8.30 8.11
C ARG A 78 11.16 8.63 7.34
N THR A 79 12.17 7.77 7.49
CA THR A 79 13.41 7.87 6.73
C THR A 79 13.55 6.60 5.89
N ALA A 80 13.52 6.77 4.58
CA ALA A 80 13.77 5.69 3.64
C ALA A 80 15.26 5.68 3.26
N PHE A 81 15.80 4.49 3.07
CA PHE A 81 17.17 4.19 2.65
C PHE A 81 17.13 3.24 1.46
N VAL A 82 18.02 3.40 0.49
CA VAL A 82 18.15 2.48 -0.64
C VAL A 82 19.62 2.19 -0.94
N SER A 83 19.86 0.97 -1.45
CA SER A 83 21.17 0.61 -1.98
C SER A 83 21.03 -0.28 -3.21
N THR A 84 21.88 -0.02 -4.20
CA THR A 84 22.07 -0.88 -5.37
C THR A 84 23.31 -1.76 -5.24
N ASP A 85 24.10 -1.57 -4.19
CA ASP A 85 25.22 -2.45 -3.84
C ASP A 85 24.68 -3.69 -3.14
N ILE A 86 24.42 -4.74 -3.93
CA ILE A 86 23.73 -5.96 -3.51
C ILE A 86 24.49 -7.23 -3.91
N ASP A 87 25.73 -7.11 -4.38
CA ASP A 87 26.49 -8.28 -4.86
C ASP A 87 26.90 -9.23 -3.72
N TRP A 88 26.94 -8.72 -2.52
CA TRP A 88 27.21 -9.45 -1.28
C TRP A 88 26.02 -10.27 -0.77
N LEU A 89 24.78 -10.01 -1.20
CA LEU A 89 23.59 -10.72 -0.75
C LEU A 89 23.63 -12.21 -1.09
N THR A 90 23.47 -13.04 -0.05
CA THR A 90 23.34 -14.49 -0.21
C THR A 90 22.04 -14.80 -0.97
N GLY A 91 22.13 -15.64 -2.00
CA GLY A 91 20.96 -16.02 -2.80
C GLY A 91 20.40 -14.90 -3.70
N LYS A 92 21.11 -13.78 -3.91
CA LYS A 92 20.71 -12.75 -4.87
C LYS A 92 20.25 -13.30 -6.22
N LYS A 93 20.96 -14.31 -6.73
CA LYS A 93 20.69 -14.95 -8.03
C LYS A 93 19.34 -15.65 -8.11
N ASP A 94 18.76 -16.01 -6.97
CA ASP A 94 17.46 -16.66 -6.88
C ASP A 94 16.31 -15.68 -7.07
N TRP A 95 16.56 -14.38 -6.85
CA TRP A 95 15.59 -13.33 -7.02
C TRP A 95 15.67 -12.73 -8.42
N LYS A 96 14.68 -13.01 -9.23
CA LYS A 96 14.66 -12.55 -10.63
C LYS A 96 14.75 -11.04 -10.70
N SER A 97 15.78 -10.54 -11.42
CA SER A 97 16.02 -9.11 -11.65
C SER A 97 16.17 -8.26 -10.39
N LEU A 98 16.56 -8.81 -9.24
CA LEU A 98 16.81 -8.03 -8.03
C LEU A 98 17.91 -6.99 -8.28
N THR A 99 17.59 -5.71 -8.09
CA THR A 99 18.51 -4.58 -8.35
C THR A 99 18.67 -3.62 -7.19
N VAL A 100 17.73 -3.61 -6.23
CA VAL A 100 17.71 -2.67 -5.11
C VAL A 100 17.22 -3.38 -3.85
N ILE A 101 17.89 -3.08 -2.75
CA ILE A 101 17.36 -3.28 -1.41
C ILE A 101 16.98 -1.93 -0.80
N GLY A 102 16.01 -1.93 0.08
CA GLY A 102 15.55 -0.73 0.76
C GLY A 102 15.16 -0.97 2.20
N ALA A 103 15.19 0.10 2.99
CA ALA A 103 14.68 0.11 4.36
C ALA A 103 13.90 1.39 4.62
N ILE A 104 12.88 1.31 5.48
CA ILE A 104 12.17 2.47 6.01
C ILE A 104 12.20 2.40 7.52
N HIS A 105 12.81 3.39 8.14
CA HIS A 105 12.76 3.61 9.58
C HIS A 105 11.69 4.62 9.91
N THR A 106 10.70 4.24 10.70
CA THR A 106 9.63 5.12 11.16
C THR A 106 9.78 5.39 12.65
N GLU A 107 9.90 6.66 13.00
CA GLU A 107 9.93 7.15 14.39
C GLU A 107 8.58 7.78 14.74
N PHE A 108 8.01 7.37 15.83
CA PHE A 108 6.74 7.87 16.35
C PHE A 108 6.97 8.65 17.62
N LEU A 109 6.44 9.88 17.67
CA LEU A 109 6.48 10.77 18.83
C LEU A 109 5.06 11.16 19.22
N LYS A 110 4.62 10.77 20.42
CA LYS A 110 3.31 11.13 20.98
C LYS A 110 3.47 11.56 22.43
N GLY A 111 3.48 12.88 22.68
CA GLY A 111 3.86 13.44 23.96
C GLY A 111 5.29 13.07 24.31
N GLU A 112 5.51 12.42 25.43
CA GLU A 112 6.82 11.93 25.90
C GLU A 112 7.16 10.51 25.38
N SER A 113 6.17 9.82 24.80
CA SER A 113 6.38 8.45 24.29
C SER A 113 7.07 8.47 22.93
N LYS A 114 8.12 7.67 22.80
CA LYS A 114 8.86 7.42 21.55
C LYS A 114 8.84 5.94 21.26
N SER A 115 8.59 5.60 20.00
CA SER A 115 8.77 4.26 19.47
C SER A 115 9.29 4.33 18.06
N SER A 116 9.87 3.26 17.56
CA SER A 116 10.31 3.17 16.16
C SER A 116 10.14 1.77 15.62
N GLU A 117 10.07 1.66 14.30
CA GLU A 117 9.97 0.40 13.58
C GLU A 117 10.75 0.46 12.28
N TRP A 118 11.23 -0.70 11.82
CA TRP A 118 11.92 -0.88 10.56
C TRP A 118 11.11 -1.78 9.63
N HIS A 119 11.07 -1.41 8.35
CA HIS A 119 10.52 -2.23 7.28
C HIS A 119 11.56 -2.37 6.17
N TYR A 120 11.79 -3.59 5.71
CA TYR A 120 12.79 -3.90 4.69
C TYR A 120 12.12 -4.30 3.39
N TYR A 121 12.78 -3.96 2.27
CA TYR A 121 12.23 -4.12 0.93
C TYR A 121 13.26 -4.64 -0.05
N ILE A 122 12.77 -5.38 -1.06
CA ILE A 122 13.54 -5.73 -2.26
C ILE A 122 12.78 -5.33 -3.52
N SER A 123 13.50 -4.92 -4.57
CA SER A 123 12.88 -4.50 -5.83
C SER A 123 13.67 -4.94 -7.05
N SER A 124 12.94 -5.24 -8.15
CA SER A 124 13.53 -5.46 -9.48
C SER A 124 13.90 -4.16 -10.19
N ARG A 125 13.30 -3.03 -9.79
CA ARG A 125 13.50 -1.73 -10.42
C ARG A 125 14.33 -0.83 -9.53
N LYS A 126 15.35 -0.20 -10.13
CA LYS A 126 16.12 0.85 -9.45
C LYS A 126 15.20 2.01 -9.09
N MET A 127 15.35 2.52 -7.88
CA MET A 127 14.58 3.66 -7.37
C MET A 127 15.40 4.46 -6.36
N THR A 128 15.03 5.71 -6.18
CA THR A 128 15.54 6.60 -5.13
C THR A 128 14.86 6.31 -3.79
N ALA A 129 15.45 6.77 -2.68
CA ALA A 129 14.84 6.67 -1.36
C ALA A 129 13.46 7.38 -1.28
N GLN A 130 13.29 8.48 -2.02
CA GLN A 130 12.00 9.17 -2.12
C GLN A 130 10.94 8.32 -2.83
N GLU A 131 11.30 7.64 -3.91
CA GLU A 131 10.38 6.74 -4.64
C GLU A 131 10.02 5.53 -3.80
N LEU A 132 10.98 4.93 -3.06
CA LEU A 132 10.70 3.86 -2.11
C LEU A 132 9.65 4.27 -1.10
N LEU A 133 9.82 5.43 -0.45
CA LEU A 133 8.86 5.93 0.53
C LEU A 133 7.48 6.14 -0.09
N ARG A 134 7.40 6.66 -1.32
CA ARG A 134 6.13 6.85 -2.03
C ARG A 134 5.44 5.52 -2.33
N HIS A 135 6.17 4.52 -2.80
CA HIS A 135 5.61 3.21 -3.13
C HIS A 135 5.15 2.44 -1.88
N ALA A 136 5.94 2.46 -0.82
CA ALA A 136 5.56 1.84 0.46
C ALA A 136 4.26 2.45 1.03
N ARG A 137 4.07 3.75 0.88
CA ARG A 137 2.82 4.41 1.30
C ARG A 137 1.58 3.96 0.52
N LEU A 138 1.73 3.52 -0.72
CA LEU A 138 0.62 2.94 -1.50
C LEU A 138 0.19 1.58 -0.93
N GLU A 139 1.14 0.78 -0.47
CA GLU A 139 0.84 -0.48 0.21
C GLU A 139 0.07 -0.24 1.52
N TRP A 140 0.52 0.68 2.37
CA TRP A 140 -0.18 1.04 3.62
C TRP A 140 -1.58 1.64 3.39
N ALA A 141 -1.84 2.21 2.21
CA ALA A 141 -3.17 2.68 1.83
C ALA A 141 -4.19 1.54 1.70
N VAL A 142 -3.74 0.31 1.41
CA VAL A 142 -4.59 -0.90 1.37
C VAL A 142 -5.07 -1.26 2.79
N GLU A 143 -4.18 -1.23 3.78
CA GLU A 143 -4.55 -1.46 5.19
C GLU A 143 -5.55 -0.40 5.67
N SER A 144 -5.31 0.87 5.33
CA SER A 144 -6.24 1.97 5.63
C SER A 144 -7.61 1.76 4.96
N MET A 145 -7.65 1.17 3.77
CA MET A 145 -8.89 0.82 3.08
C MET A 145 -9.66 -0.28 3.84
N HIS A 146 -8.98 -1.34 4.22
CA HIS A 146 -9.59 -2.43 5.01
C HIS A 146 -10.13 -1.89 6.34
N TRP A 147 -9.35 -1.10 7.07
CA TRP A 147 -9.82 -0.47 8.29
C TRP A 147 -11.11 0.37 8.08
N LEU A 148 -11.18 1.15 7.00
CA LEU A 148 -12.38 1.94 6.67
C LEU A 148 -13.59 1.04 6.35
N LEU A 149 -13.38 -0.09 5.66
CA LEU A 149 -14.44 -1.06 5.37
C LEU A 149 -14.94 -1.72 6.66
N ASP A 150 -14.06 -2.08 7.57
CA ASP A 150 -14.44 -2.72 8.83
C ASP A 150 -15.16 -1.75 9.77
N VAL A 151 -14.63 -0.55 9.95
CA VAL A 151 -15.19 0.43 10.90
C VAL A 151 -16.47 1.08 10.41
N HIS A 152 -16.55 1.41 9.11
CA HIS A 152 -17.69 2.17 8.58
C HIS A 152 -18.73 1.33 7.85
N PHE A 153 -18.33 0.23 7.25
CA PHE A 153 -19.22 -0.66 6.50
C PHE A 153 -19.49 -1.98 7.22
N LEU A 154 -18.87 -2.18 8.41
CA LEU A 154 -19.04 -3.36 9.25
C LEU A 154 -18.83 -4.68 8.46
N GLU A 155 -17.78 -4.71 7.62
CA GLU A 155 -17.53 -5.84 6.73
C GLU A 155 -17.41 -7.14 7.50
N ASP A 156 -16.60 -7.17 8.57
CA ASP A 156 -16.39 -8.34 9.43
C ASP A 156 -17.60 -8.76 10.24
N LYS A 157 -18.57 -7.85 10.46
CA LYS A 157 -19.81 -8.15 11.23
C LYS A 157 -20.93 -8.68 10.37
N THR A 158 -20.79 -8.67 9.05
CA THR A 158 -21.83 -9.09 8.12
C THR A 158 -21.87 -10.62 8.02
N LYS A 159 -22.89 -11.23 8.62
CA LYS A 159 -23.12 -12.68 8.53
C LYS A 159 -23.99 -12.98 7.31
N VAL A 160 -23.39 -13.25 6.18
CA VAL A 160 -24.05 -13.70 4.96
C VAL A 160 -23.50 -15.08 4.61
N TRP A 161 -24.38 -16.06 4.44
CA TRP A 161 -23.99 -17.45 4.16
C TRP A 161 -23.74 -17.70 2.67
N ASP A 162 -24.41 -16.94 1.79
CA ASP A 162 -24.23 -17.07 0.34
C ASP A 162 -22.95 -16.34 -0.10
N MET A 163 -22.03 -17.09 -0.69
CA MET A 163 -20.73 -16.56 -1.14
C MET A 163 -20.87 -15.49 -2.23
N ASN A 164 -21.85 -15.61 -3.14
CA ASN A 164 -22.05 -14.63 -4.21
C ASN A 164 -22.57 -13.31 -3.63
N VAL A 165 -23.50 -13.40 -2.68
CA VAL A 165 -24.01 -12.20 -1.99
C VAL A 165 -22.90 -11.53 -1.18
N GLN A 166 -22.05 -12.31 -0.51
CA GLN A 166 -20.91 -11.78 0.24
C GLN A 166 -19.92 -11.05 -0.70
N GLN A 167 -19.58 -11.63 -1.84
CA GLN A 167 -18.70 -11.01 -2.83
C GLN A 167 -19.30 -9.73 -3.41
N ASN A 168 -20.58 -9.75 -3.77
CA ASN A 168 -21.27 -8.58 -4.30
C ASN A 168 -21.33 -7.44 -3.28
N LEU A 169 -21.63 -7.73 -2.01
CA LEU A 169 -21.60 -6.74 -0.94
C LEU A 169 -20.20 -6.13 -0.75
N ASN A 170 -19.16 -6.95 -0.82
CA ASN A 170 -17.79 -6.47 -0.74
C ASN A 170 -17.44 -5.50 -1.89
N ILE A 171 -17.83 -5.85 -3.12
CA ILE A 171 -17.64 -4.98 -4.28
C ILE A 171 -18.42 -3.67 -4.10
N MET A 172 -19.67 -3.71 -3.70
CA MET A 172 -20.50 -2.52 -3.46
C MET A 172 -19.91 -1.61 -2.38
N ARG A 173 -19.39 -2.17 -1.28
CA ARG A 173 -18.71 -1.42 -0.22
C ARG A 173 -17.45 -0.69 -0.74
N LYS A 174 -16.63 -1.39 -1.53
CA LYS A 174 -15.43 -0.80 -2.15
C LYS A 174 -15.78 0.32 -3.12
N ILE A 175 -16.81 0.14 -3.94
CA ILE A 175 -17.33 1.20 -4.82
C ILE A 175 -17.79 2.40 -3.98
N ALA A 176 -18.61 2.20 -2.96
CA ALA A 176 -19.11 3.27 -2.10
C ALA A 176 -17.97 4.02 -1.39
N LEU A 177 -16.94 3.30 -0.91
CA LEU A 177 -15.76 3.91 -0.30
C LEU A 177 -14.97 4.76 -1.30
N ASN A 178 -14.78 4.26 -2.53
CA ASN A 178 -14.07 5.00 -3.57
C ASN A 178 -14.85 6.27 -3.97
N LEU A 179 -16.17 6.18 -4.11
CA LEU A 179 -17.03 7.33 -4.33
C LEU A 179 -16.88 8.38 -3.21
N ALA A 180 -16.90 7.94 -1.96
CA ALA A 180 -16.72 8.82 -0.81
C ALA A 180 -15.35 9.51 -0.80
N ARG A 181 -14.28 8.83 -1.22
CA ARG A 181 -12.94 9.39 -1.36
C ARG A 181 -12.90 10.47 -2.45
N ILE A 182 -13.40 10.16 -3.65
CA ILE A 182 -13.44 11.10 -4.77
C ILE A 182 -14.24 12.34 -4.39
N TYR A 183 -15.41 12.17 -3.79
CA TYR A 183 -16.24 13.27 -3.33
C TYR A 183 -15.53 14.13 -2.28
N LYS A 184 -14.91 13.48 -1.28
CA LYS A 184 -14.13 14.17 -0.26
C LYS A 184 -13.05 15.04 -0.89
N ASP A 185 -12.22 14.46 -1.74
CA ASP A 185 -11.04 15.13 -2.29
C ASP A 185 -11.44 16.32 -3.19
N ARG A 186 -12.55 16.20 -3.91
CA ARG A 186 -13.01 17.21 -4.85
C ARG A 186 -13.84 18.34 -4.20
N TYR A 187 -14.72 17.99 -3.26
CA TYR A 187 -15.72 18.93 -2.76
C TYR A 187 -15.57 19.30 -1.29
N VAL A 188 -15.04 18.41 -0.46
CA VAL A 188 -14.98 18.62 1.00
C VAL A 188 -13.67 18.11 1.60
N PRO A 189 -12.49 18.56 1.13
CA PRO A 189 -11.20 17.96 1.47
C PRO A 189 -10.87 17.97 2.97
N ARG A 190 -11.47 18.88 3.73
CA ARG A 190 -11.29 18.99 5.19
C ARG A 190 -12.20 18.06 6.00
N THR A 191 -13.16 17.37 5.35
CA THR A 191 -14.09 16.47 6.03
C THR A 191 -13.50 15.05 6.07
N SER A 192 -13.71 14.33 7.19
CA SER A 192 -13.33 12.92 7.27
C SER A 192 -14.22 12.04 6.37
N ILE A 193 -13.74 10.86 5.96
CA ILE A 193 -14.57 9.87 5.21
C ILE A 193 -15.84 9.53 5.99
N SER A 194 -15.73 9.34 7.31
CA SER A 194 -16.91 9.14 8.17
C SER A 194 -17.91 10.28 8.08
N GLY A 195 -17.43 11.53 8.05
CA GLY A 195 -18.28 12.71 7.88
C GLY A 195 -18.97 12.75 6.53
N VAL A 196 -18.27 12.38 5.46
CA VAL A 196 -18.84 12.26 4.11
C VAL A 196 -19.95 11.21 4.07
N LEU A 197 -19.66 10.01 4.58
CA LEU A 197 -20.64 8.91 4.62
C LEU A 197 -21.89 9.29 5.42
N LYS A 198 -21.72 9.85 6.62
CA LYS A 198 -22.86 10.29 7.46
C LYS A 198 -23.72 11.35 6.76
N ARG A 199 -23.12 12.38 6.16
CA ARG A 199 -23.84 13.43 5.44
C ARG A 199 -24.71 12.88 4.31
N ASN A 200 -24.19 11.89 3.56
CA ASN A 200 -24.88 11.31 2.41
C ASN A 200 -25.94 10.28 2.82
N LEU A 201 -25.72 9.52 3.90
CA LEU A 201 -26.69 8.55 4.40
C LEU A 201 -27.96 9.19 4.98
N TYR A 202 -27.85 10.37 5.58
CA TYR A 202 -28.99 11.05 6.23
C TYR A 202 -29.73 12.04 5.34
N ASN A 203 -29.29 12.24 4.08
CA ASN A 203 -29.93 13.18 3.17
C ASN A 203 -29.98 12.61 1.75
N ILE A 204 -31.17 12.17 1.32
CA ILE A 204 -31.40 11.55 0.00
C ILE A 204 -31.01 12.51 -1.14
N SER A 205 -31.27 13.81 -1.01
CA SER A 205 -30.89 14.79 -2.01
C SER A 205 -29.36 14.93 -2.14
N ASN A 206 -28.64 14.85 -1.04
CA ASN A 206 -27.19 14.84 -1.07
C ASN A 206 -26.65 13.53 -1.69
N LEU A 207 -27.29 12.39 -1.41
CA LEU A 207 -26.93 11.11 -1.99
C LEU A 207 -27.19 11.10 -3.51
N ALA A 208 -28.32 11.63 -3.98
CA ALA A 208 -28.62 11.77 -5.40
C ALA A 208 -27.60 12.68 -6.11
N ASN A 209 -27.28 13.82 -5.54
CA ASN A 209 -26.25 14.73 -6.05
C ASN A 209 -24.84 14.07 -6.05
N PHE A 210 -24.53 13.29 -5.03
CA PHE A 210 -23.29 12.53 -4.94
C PHE A 210 -23.17 11.52 -6.09
N ILE A 211 -24.22 10.76 -6.37
CA ILE A 211 -24.24 9.76 -7.45
C ILE A 211 -24.22 10.45 -8.82
N ASN A 212 -25.05 11.48 -9.04
CA ASN A 212 -25.12 12.20 -10.30
C ASN A 212 -23.81 12.92 -10.67
N ASN A 213 -23.15 13.53 -9.69
CA ASN A 213 -21.85 14.14 -9.89
C ASN A 213 -20.75 13.10 -10.26
N TYR A 214 -20.93 11.85 -9.85
CA TYR A 214 -19.99 10.78 -10.21
C TYR A 214 -20.24 10.25 -11.63
N VAL A 215 -21.50 10.08 -12.03
CA VAL A 215 -21.85 9.68 -13.41
C VAL A 215 -21.31 10.69 -14.41
N ALA A 216 -21.45 12.00 -14.13
CA ALA A 216 -20.88 13.07 -14.95
C ALA A 216 -19.33 13.05 -15.05
N LEU A 217 -18.63 12.36 -14.13
CA LEU A 217 -17.17 12.20 -14.16
C LEU A 217 -16.71 11.05 -15.06
N ILE A 218 -17.54 10.02 -15.23
CA ILE A 218 -17.26 8.88 -16.10
C ILE A 218 -17.42 9.30 -17.58
N ASP A 219 -18.39 10.17 -17.87
CA ASP A 219 -18.65 10.66 -19.23
C ASP A 219 -17.58 11.60 -19.79
N VAL A 220 -16.67 12.10 -18.98
CA VAL A 220 -15.57 13.01 -19.42
C VAL A 220 -14.26 12.25 -19.72
N THR A 221 -14.19 10.95 -19.46
CA THR A 221 -12.96 10.14 -19.57
C THR A 221 -13.05 9.03 -20.65
N VAL A 222 -14.02 9.09 -21.54
CA VAL A 222 -14.13 8.21 -22.73
C VAL A 222 -13.71 8.94 -24.00
#